data_7938767599fdfc0f2a9f46a6639773a0
#
_entry.id   7938767599fdfc0f2a9f46a6639773a0
#
_cell.length_a   1.000
_cell.length_b   1.000
_cell.length_c   1.000
_cell.angle_alpha   90.00
_cell.angle_beta   90.00
_cell.angle_gamma   90.00
#
_symmetry.space_group_name_H-M   'P 1'
#
loop_
_entity.id
_entity.type
_entity.pdbx_description
1 polymer ?
#
loop_
_entity_poly.entity_id
_entity_poly.type
_entity_poly.pdbx_seq_one_letter_code
_entity_poly.pdbx_strand_id
1 'polypeptide(L)'
;LSSAASDVYKRQTVERLLHRWGHIVAVGTTSVRTLESLAALAWRIRREGSPDEMRAVGQWELYDIPASYTGREALEELLAYMERNDLGTLKASTQIMIAPLGYRWRIVRAIVTNFHQPKSTLLLLVSAYVGEDWHRIYDYALRNDFRFLSYGDSSLLVNDAPFAG
;
A
#
# COMPACT_ATOMS: atom_id res chain seq x y z
N LEU A 1 4.55 -17.65 -10.13
CA LEU A 1 5.55 -17.07 -9.20
C LEU A 1 5.74 -15.61 -9.58
N SER A 2 5.06 -14.70 -8.89
CA SER A 2 5.36 -13.28 -9.03
C SER A 2 6.75 -13.02 -8.43
N SER A 3 7.68 -12.52 -9.24
CA SER A 3 8.96 -12.03 -8.74
C SER A 3 8.71 -10.90 -7.74
N ALA A 4 9.46 -10.87 -6.63
CA ALA A 4 9.39 -9.79 -5.68
C ALA A 4 9.81 -8.48 -6.36
N ALA A 5 9.00 -7.43 -6.20
CA ALA A 5 9.40 -6.09 -6.60
C ALA A 5 10.44 -5.55 -5.60
N SER A 6 11.48 -4.89 -6.10
CA SER A 6 12.51 -4.28 -5.25
C SER A 6 12.23 -2.79 -5.13
N ASP A 7 12.15 -2.32 -3.89
CA ASP A 7 11.88 -0.93 -3.54
C ASP A 7 13.03 -0.34 -2.73
N VAL A 8 13.25 0.97 -2.91
CA VAL A 8 14.20 1.76 -2.12
C VAL A 8 13.45 2.92 -1.49
N TYR A 9 13.45 2.98 -0.17
CA TYR A 9 12.80 4.04 0.59
C TYR A 9 13.84 5.04 1.12
N LYS A 10 13.79 6.27 0.63
CA LYS A 10 14.65 7.35 1.15
C LYS A 10 14.09 7.88 2.48
N ARG A 11 14.96 8.16 3.44
CA ARG A 11 14.57 8.77 4.72
C ARG A 11 13.71 10.03 4.54
N GLN A 12 14.11 10.90 3.62
CA GLN A 12 13.34 12.09 3.30
C GLN A 12 11.91 11.78 2.81
N THR A 13 11.73 10.68 2.08
CA THR A 13 10.40 10.24 1.67
C THR A 13 9.57 9.78 2.86
N VAL A 14 10.15 9.02 3.78
CA VAL A 14 9.47 8.59 5.02
C VAL A 14 9.07 9.80 5.87
N GLU A 15 9.95 10.79 6.01
CA GLU A 15 9.66 12.06 6.70
C GLU A 15 8.45 12.77 6.08
N ARG A 16 8.42 12.87 4.75
CA ARG A 16 7.31 13.51 4.03
C ARG A 16 6.00 12.75 4.19
N LEU A 17 6.04 11.42 4.13
CA LEU A 17 4.87 10.58 4.35
C LEU A 17 4.31 10.77 5.76
N LEU A 18 5.16 10.81 6.77
CA LEU A 18 4.75 11.06 8.15
C LEU A 18 4.11 12.45 8.29
N HIS A 19 4.74 13.48 7.73
CA HIS A 19 4.22 14.84 7.75
C HIS A 19 2.85 14.96 7.06
N ARG A 20 2.61 14.15 6.03
CA ARG A 20 1.38 14.14 5.24
C ARG A 20 0.48 12.94 5.56
N TRP A 21 0.75 12.24 6.64
CA TRP A 21 -0.04 11.06 6.99
C TRP A 21 -1.54 11.40 7.07
N GLY A 22 -2.36 10.52 6.53
CA GLY A 22 -3.81 10.76 6.36
C GLY A 22 -4.20 11.45 5.05
N HIS A 23 -3.23 11.96 4.27
CA HIS A 23 -3.47 12.67 3.01
C HIS A 23 -2.65 12.11 1.83
N ILE A 24 -2.24 10.85 1.92
CA ILE A 24 -1.36 10.23 0.92
C ILE A 24 -2.21 9.64 -0.20
N VAL A 25 -1.96 10.11 -1.41
CA VAL A 25 -2.58 9.60 -2.64
C VAL A 25 -1.54 8.77 -3.40
N ALA A 26 -1.84 7.51 -3.63
CA ALA A 26 -1.00 6.63 -4.43
C ALA A 26 -1.44 6.65 -5.89
N VAL A 27 -0.50 6.83 -6.79
CA VAL A 27 -0.74 6.76 -8.23
C VAL A 27 -0.18 5.44 -8.75
N GLY A 28 -1.08 4.55 -9.15
CA GLY A 28 -0.77 3.20 -9.60
C GLY A 28 -0.73 2.17 -8.46
N THR A 29 -1.06 0.93 -8.81
CA THR A 29 -1.12 -0.18 -7.85
C THR A 29 0.25 -0.61 -7.32
N THR A 30 1.31 -0.41 -8.10
CA THR A 30 2.68 -0.62 -7.64
C THR A 30 3.01 0.33 -6.50
N SER A 31 2.70 1.62 -6.63
CA SER A 31 2.89 2.62 -5.57
C SER A 31 2.10 2.26 -4.30
N VAL A 32 0.87 1.76 -4.45
CA VAL A 32 0.08 1.28 -3.32
C VAL A 32 0.81 0.20 -2.55
N ARG A 33 1.31 -0.81 -3.24
CA ARG A 33 2.03 -1.95 -2.61
C ARG A 33 3.33 -1.49 -1.96
N THR A 34 4.09 -0.65 -2.64
CA THR A 34 5.33 -0.07 -2.11
C THR A 34 5.07 0.69 -0.81
N LEU A 35 4.05 1.55 -0.79
CA LEU A 35 3.71 2.35 0.39
C LEU A 35 3.18 1.48 1.55
N GLU A 36 2.24 0.60 1.28
CA GLU A 36 1.66 -0.25 2.33
C GLU A 36 2.69 -1.23 2.92
N SER A 37 3.70 -1.67 2.15
CA SER A 37 4.79 -2.52 2.64
C SER A 37 5.63 -1.87 3.73
N LEU A 38 5.64 -0.55 3.84
CA LEU A 38 6.32 0.16 4.93
C LEU A 38 5.81 -0.28 6.31
N ALA A 39 4.54 -0.59 6.43
CA ALA A 39 3.97 -1.06 7.70
C ALA A 39 4.56 -2.41 8.13
N ALA A 40 4.83 -3.31 7.19
CA ALA A 40 5.47 -4.60 7.50
C ALA A 40 6.91 -4.42 7.97
N LEU A 41 7.69 -3.55 7.29
CA LEU A 41 9.06 -3.25 7.70
C LEU A 41 9.11 -2.63 9.09
N ALA A 42 8.22 -1.70 9.38
CA ALA A 42 8.11 -1.08 10.69
C ALA A 42 7.74 -2.08 11.79
N TRP A 43 6.80 -2.98 11.50
CA TRP A 43 6.39 -4.02 12.43
C TRP A 43 7.51 -5.01 12.74
N ARG A 44 8.33 -5.36 11.73
CA ARG A 44 9.55 -6.16 11.93
C ARG A 44 10.53 -5.45 12.86
N ILE A 45 10.76 -4.16 12.66
CA ILE A 45 11.64 -3.36 13.55
C ILE A 45 11.14 -3.45 14.99
N ARG A 46 9.85 -3.28 15.22
CA ARG A 46 9.26 -3.35 16.57
C ARG A 46 9.41 -4.73 17.21
N ARG A 47 9.23 -5.79 16.46
CA ARG A 47 9.26 -7.16 16.97
C ARG A 47 10.65 -7.77 17.03
N GLU A 48 11.48 -7.49 16.04
CA GLU A 48 12.75 -8.17 15.80
C GLU A 48 13.97 -7.22 15.90
N GLY A 49 13.72 -5.92 15.99
CA GLY A 49 14.78 -4.89 16.06
C GLY A 49 15.37 -4.51 14.70
N SER A 50 14.93 -5.14 13.60
CA SER A 50 15.44 -4.91 12.25
C SER A 50 14.33 -5.08 11.22
N PRO A 51 14.33 -4.32 10.10
CA PRO A 51 13.40 -4.54 9.00
C PRO A 51 13.74 -5.80 8.20
N ASP A 52 14.92 -6.38 8.36
CA ASP A 52 15.44 -7.52 7.62
C ASP A 52 15.30 -7.32 6.10
N GLU A 53 16.13 -6.43 5.55
CA GLU A 53 16.08 -6.03 4.13
C GLU A 53 16.29 -7.19 3.15
N MET A 54 16.90 -8.29 3.62
CA MET A 54 17.15 -9.49 2.80
C MET A 54 15.92 -10.40 2.69
N ARG A 55 14.97 -10.25 3.59
CA ARG A 55 13.74 -11.04 3.61
C ARG A 55 12.61 -10.28 2.93
N ALA A 56 12.11 -10.80 1.83
CA ALA A 56 10.96 -10.21 1.14
C ALA A 56 9.75 -10.08 2.09
N VAL A 57 9.00 -8.99 1.95
CA VAL A 57 7.71 -8.86 2.63
C VAL A 57 6.75 -9.87 2.00
N GLY A 58 6.33 -10.84 2.79
CA GLY A 58 5.53 -11.97 2.33
C GLY A 58 4.13 -11.57 1.89
N GLN A 59 3.53 -12.44 1.10
CA GLN A 59 2.24 -12.21 0.43
C GLN A 59 1.13 -11.80 1.42
N TRP A 60 1.10 -12.39 2.61
CA TRP A 60 0.06 -12.18 3.63
C TRP A 60 0.58 -11.51 4.91
N GLU A 61 1.83 -11.10 4.93
CA GLU A 61 2.50 -10.57 6.13
C GLU A 61 1.79 -9.35 6.74
N LEU A 62 1.19 -8.49 5.89
CA LEU A 62 0.46 -7.32 6.36
C LEU A 62 -0.81 -7.65 7.17
N TYR A 63 -1.37 -8.84 6.98
CA TYR A 63 -2.57 -9.28 7.70
C TYR A 63 -2.27 -9.75 9.12
N ASP A 64 -1.01 -10.08 9.42
CA ASP A 64 -0.55 -10.49 10.76
C ASP A 64 -0.27 -9.30 11.68
N ILE A 65 -0.26 -8.08 11.13
CA ILE A 65 -0.03 -6.87 11.91
C ILE A 65 -1.30 -6.53 12.71
N PRO A 66 -1.19 -6.31 14.03
CA PRO A 66 -2.34 -5.97 14.86
C PRO A 66 -3.10 -4.75 14.33
N ALA A 67 -4.42 -4.79 14.44
CA ALA A 67 -5.29 -3.70 14.01
C ALA A 67 -5.00 -2.38 14.74
N SER A 68 -4.47 -2.45 15.96
CA SER A 68 -4.09 -1.30 16.78
C SER A 68 -2.80 -0.63 16.32
N TYR A 69 -2.00 -1.29 15.47
CA TYR A 69 -0.77 -0.72 14.93
C TYR A 69 -1.09 0.19 13.74
N THR A 70 -0.98 1.50 13.95
CA THR A 70 -1.39 2.49 12.97
C THR A 70 -0.31 2.76 11.93
N GLY A 71 -0.71 3.31 10.78
CA GLY A 71 0.23 3.75 9.76
C GLY A 71 1.15 4.87 10.25
N ARG A 72 0.64 5.75 11.11
CA ARG A 72 1.45 6.81 11.72
C ARG A 72 2.55 6.23 12.60
N GLU A 73 2.20 5.29 13.49
CA GLU A 73 3.18 4.59 14.32
C GLU A 73 4.23 3.87 13.47
N ALA A 74 3.81 3.26 12.37
CA ALA A 74 4.73 2.59 11.44
C ALA A 74 5.75 3.57 10.84
N LEU A 75 5.31 4.72 10.36
CA LEU A 75 6.19 5.73 9.79
C LEU A 75 7.14 6.32 10.84
N GLU A 76 6.65 6.55 12.06
CA GLU A 76 7.47 7.01 13.19
C GLU A 76 8.54 5.98 13.57
N GLU A 77 8.19 4.70 13.60
CA GLU A 77 9.11 3.58 13.89
C GLU A 77 10.22 3.48 12.83
N LEU A 78 9.85 3.57 11.54
CA LEU A 78 10.79 3.54 10.43
C LEU A 78 11.76 4.72 10.49
N LEU A 79 11.25 5.92 10.68
CA LEU A 79 12.06 7.13 10.74
C LEU A 79 13.05 7.06 11.91
N ALA A 80 12.57 6.67 13.09
CA ALA A 80 13.41 6.51 14.27
C ALA A 80 14.53 5.46 14.06
N TYR A 81 14.21 4.35 13.40
CA TYR A 81 15.18 3.31 13.06
C TYR A 81 16.25 3.84 12.10
N MET A 82 15.82 4.54 11.03
CA MET A 82 16.75 5.12 10.06
C MET A 82 17.68 6.16 10.68
N GLU A 83 17.16 6.99 11.58
CA GLU A 83 17.95 8.01 12.30
C GLU A 83 18.96 7.36 13.24
N ARG A 84 18.54 6.39 14.07
CA ARG A 84 19.42 5.69 15.01
C ARG A 84 20.59 4.98 14.32
N ASN A 85 20.36 4.47 13.13
CA ASN A 85 21.36 3.72 12.37
C ASN A 85 22.05 4.54 11.29
N ASP A 86 21.80 5.86 11.25
CA ASP A 86 22.34 6.78 10.24
C ASP A 86 22.10 6.29 8.79
N LEU A 87 20.90 5.82 8.52
CA LEU A 87 20.52 5.32 7.22
C LEU A 87 19.81 6.39 6.39
N GLY A 88 20.32 6.65 5.20
CA GLY A 88 19.66 7.50 4.21
C GLY A 88 18.58 6.76 3.41
N THR A 89 18.67 5.44 3.35
CA THR A 89 17.76 4.57 2.60
C THR A 89 17.49 3.26 3.33
N LEU A 90 16.31 2.68 3.08
CA LEU A 90 15.99 1.28 3.34
C LEU A 90 15.65 0.59 2.03
N LYS A 91 16.00 -0.67 1.92
CA LYS A 91 15.64 -1.51 0.77
C LYS A 91 14.63 -2.55 1.20
N ALA A 92 13.72 -2.91 0.32
CA ALA A 92 12.82 -4.03 0.53
C ALA A 92 12.46 -4.71 -0.78
N SER A 93 12.16 -5.99 -0.70
CA SER A 93 11.44 -6.71 -1.73
C SER A 93 10.02 -6.96 -1.23
N THR A 94 9.02 -6.81 -2.07
CA THR A 94 7.64 -7.04 -1.68
C THR A 94 6.93 -8.02 -2.59
N GLN A 95 6.15 -8.93 -1.97
CA GLN A 95 5.27 -9.89 -2.65
C GLN A 95 3.84 -9.75 -2.13
N ILE A 96 3.52 -8.63 -1.50
CA ILE A 96 2.23 -8.47 -0.82
C ILE A 96 1.04 -8.67 -1.77
N MET A 97 -0.01 -9.26 -1.21
CA MET A 97 -1.32 -9.38 -1.83
C MET A 97 -2.31 -8.53 -1.05
N ILE A 98 -2.95 -7.58 -1.73
CA ILE A 98 -4.03 -6.80 -1.13
C ILE A 98 -5.34 -7.29 -1.73
N ALA A 99 -6.18 -7.85 -0.89
CA ALA A 99 -7.45 -8.49 -1.27
C ALA A 99 -8.55 -8.14 -0.25
N PRO A 100 -9.84 -8.29 -0.61
CA PRO A 100 -10.96 -7.95 0.26
C PRO A 100 -11.16 -8.98 1.38
N LEU A 101 -10.12 -9.25 2.14
CA LEU A 101 -10.06 -10.21 3.25
C LEU A 101 -9.84 -9.50 4.59
N GLY A 102 -10.47 -8.35 4.76
CA GLY A 102 -10.29 -7.54 5.96
C GLY A 102 -8.97 -6.78 5.99
N TYR A 103 -8.41 -6.45 4.83
CA TYR A 103 -7.18 -5.67 4.75
C TYR A 103 -7.36 -4.30 5.41
N ARG A 104 -6.39 -3.93 6.24
CA ARG A 104 -6.40 -2.64 6.93
C ARG A 104 -5.41 -1.69 6.26
N TRP A 105 -5.95 -0.66 5.64
CA TRP A 105 -5.19 0.41 5.00
C TRP A 105 -4.50 1.27 6.05
N ARG A 106 -3.19 1.45 5.94
CA ARG A 106 -2.41 2.18 6.94
C ARG A 106 -1.74 3.43 6.41
N ILE A 107 -1.34 3.43 5.15
CA ILE A 107 -0.55 4.51 4.55
C ILE A 107 -1.37 5.24 3.48
N VAL A 108 -1.96 4.51 2.54
CA VAL A 108 -2.63 5.06 1.38
C VAL A 108 -4.06 5.50 1.72
N ARG A 109 -4.38 6.76 1.43
CA ARG A 109 -5.70 7.36 1.68
C ARG A 109 -6.57 7.47 0.44
N ALA A 110 -5.96 7.57 -0.73
CA ALA A 110 -6.66 7.57 -2.01
C ALA A 110 -5.79 6.92 -3.07
N ILE A 111 -6.42 6.40 -4.12
CA ILE A 111 -5.74 5.68 -5.19
C ILE A 111 -6.15 6.26 -6.54
N VAL A 112 -5.16 6.61 -7.36
CA VAL A 112 -5.37 6.87 -8.77
C VAL A 112 -4.90 5.64 -9.55
N THR A 113 -5.78 5.00 -10.28
CA THR A 113 -5.45 3.79 -11.03
C THR A 113 -6.26 3.67 -12.31
N ASN A 114 -5.70 2.94 -13.28
CA ASN A 114 -6.43 2.55 -14.47
C ASN A 114 -7.50 1.49 -14.14
N PHE A 115 -8.38 1.24 -15.10
CA PHE A 115 -9.33 0.14 -15.00
C PHE A 115 -8.65 -1.19 -15.37
N HIS A 116 -8.84 -2.22 -14.55
CA HIS A 116 -8.19 -3.51 -14.67
C HIS A 116 -9.14 -4.58 -15.22
N GLN A 117 -8.56 -5.63 -15.81
CA GLN A 117 -9.34 -6.77 -16.28
C GLN A 117 -9.99 -7.52 -15.12
N PRO A 118 -11.19 -8.14 -15.34
CA PRO A 118 -11.77 -9.09 -14.40
C PRO A 118 -10.80 -10.21 -14.05
N LYS A 119 -10.90 -10.72 -12.82
CA LYS A 119 -10.06 -11.82 -12.29
C LYS A 119 -8.56 -11.48 -12.18
N SER A 120 -8.18 -10.21 -12.29
CA SER A 120 -6.79 -9.80 -12.02
C SER A 120 -6.55 -9.56 -10.54
N THR A 121 -5.30 -9.75 -10.08
CA THR A 121 -4.90 -9.41 -8.71
C THR A 121 -5.01 -7.90 -8.44
N LEU A 122 -4.94 -7.09 -9.49
CA LEU A 122 -5.11 -5.63 -9.42
C LEU A 122 -6.56 -5.25 -9.09
N LEU A 123 -7.53 -5.99 -9.63
CA LEU A 123 -8.93 -5.79 -9.28
C LEU A 123 -9.21 -6.21 -7.83
N LEU A 124 -8.52 -7.21 -7.31
CA LEU A 124 -8.60 -7.56 -5.88
C LEU A 124 -8.17 -6.40 -4.99
N LEU A 125 -7.11 -5.69 -5.36
CA LEU A 125 -6.65 -4.50 -4.64
C LEU A 125 -7.71 -3.39 -4.67
N VAL A 126 -8.30 -3.13 -5.82
CA VAL A 126 -9.39 -2.15 -5.95
C VAL A 126 -10.58 -2.53 -5.08
N SER A 127 -11.01 -3.79 -5.14
CA SER A 127 -12.15 -4.28 -4.34
C SER A 127 -11.85 -4.25 -2.83
N ALA A 128 -10.61 -4.48 -2.43
CA ALA A 128 -10.17 -4.33 -1.04
C ALA A 128 -10.29 -2.87 -0.56
N TYR A 129 -10.15 -1.92 -1.48
CA TYR A 129 -10.18 -0.49 -1.16
C TYR A 129 -11.60 0.08 -1.14
N VAL A 130 -12.42 -0.20 -2.15
CA VAL A 130 -13.78 0.37 -2.30
C VAL A 130 -14.89 -0.58 -1.87
N GLY A 131 -14.56 -1.80 -1.44
CA GLY A 131 -15.58 -2.80 -1.10
C GLY A 131 -16.43 -3.17 -2.30
N GLU A 132 -17.69 -3.49 -2.08
CA GLU A 132 -18.65 -3.89 -3.12
C GLU A 132 -18.93 -2.80 -4.17
N ASP A 133 -18.59 -1.56 -3.89
CA ASP A 133 -18.76 -0.45 -4.84
C ASP A 133 -17.94 -0.65 -6.13
N TRP A 134 -16.93 -1.52 -6.13
CA TRP A 134 -16.17 -1.81 -7.34
C TRP A 134 -17.06 -2.30 -8.50
N HIS A 135 -18.12 -3.04 -8.21
CA HIS A 135 -19.11 -3.48 -9.22
C HIS A 135 -19.77 -2.28 -9.91
N ARG A 136 -20.25 -1.34 -9.10
CA ARG A 136 -20.92 -0.14 -9.60
C ARG A 136 -19.97 0.77 -10.39
N ILE A 137 -18.73 0.91 -9.94
CA ILE A 137 -17.70 1.70 -10.60
C ILE A 137 -17.38 1.10 -11.98
N TYR A 138 -17.17 -0.21 -12.04
CA TYR A 138 -16.82 -0.90 -13.29
C TYR A 138 -18.00 -0.99 -14.25
N ASP A 139 -19.21 -1.19 -13.76
CA ASP A 139 -20.43 -1.14 -14.59
C ASP A 139 -20.61 0.23 -15.23
N TYR A 140 -20.36 1.30 -14.46
CA TYR A 140 -20.38 2.67 -15.00
C TYR A 140 -19.34 2.86 -16.11
N ALA A 141 -18.13 2.41 -15.89
CA ALA A 141 -17.05 2.54 -16.87
C ALA A 141 -17.38 1.79 -18.18
N LEU A 142 -17.92 0.56 -18.07
CA LEU A 142 -18.32 -0.24 -19.23
C LEU A 142 -19.48 0.40 -20.02
N ARG A 143 -20.46 0.98 -19.34
CA ARG A 143 -21.62 1.63 -19.97
C ARG A 143 -21.30 2.96 -20.63
N ASN A 144 -20.18 3.60 -20.25
CA ASN A 144 -19.78 4.90 -20.73
C ASN A 144 -18.50 4.86 -21.57
N ASP A 145 -18.20 3.71 -22.17
CA ASP A 145 -17.09 3.52 -23.13
C ASP A 145 -15.72 3.90 -22.58
N PHE A 146 -15.49 3.72 -21.27
CA PHE A 146 -14.19 3.94 -20.68
C PHE A 146 -13.19 2.89 -21.20
N ARG A 147 -11.98 3.36 -21.48
CA ARG A 147 -10.88 2.52 -21.94
C ARG A 147 -10.18 1.88 -20.74
N PHE A 148 -9.86 0.60 -20.87
CA PHE A 148 -9.23 -0.19 -19.82
C PHE A 148 -7.73 -0.36 -20.06
N LEU A 149 -7.02 -0.85 -19.05
CA LEU A 149 -5.58 -1.13 -19.04
C LEU A 149 -4.70 0.14 -19.05
N SER A 150 -3.39 -0.05 -19.22
CA SER A 150 -2.36 0.96 -18.95
C SER A 150 -2.46 2.23 -19.80
N TYR A 151 -3.04 2.14 -20.97
CA TYR A 151 -3.27 3.29 -21.87
C TYR A 151 -4.72 3.76 -21.89
N GLY A 152 -5.49 3.28 -20.92
CA GLY A 152 -6.90 3.60 -20.78
C GLY A 152 -7.15 4.80 -19.87
N ASP A 153 -8.41 4.92 -19.51
CA ASP A 153 -8.87 5.95 -18.58
C ASP A 153 -8.48 5.58 -17.15
N SER A 154 -8.45 6.57 -16.27
CA SER A 154 -8.10 6.40 -14.86
C SER A 154 -9.25 6.78 -13.95
N SER A 155 -9.26 6.22 -12.76
CA SER A 155 -10.18 6.57 -11.68
C SER A 155 -9.42 7.10 -10.48
N LEU A 156 -10.03 8.06 -9.79
CA LEU A 156 -9.63 8.46 -8.44
C LEU A 156 -10.57 7.77 -7.46
N LEU A 157 -10.01 6.88 -6.66
CA LEU A 157 -10.75 6.15 -5.63
C LEU A 157 -10.48 6.80 -4.28
N VAL A 158 -11.55 7.20 -3.60
CA VAL A 158 -11.50 7.77 -2.25
C VAL A 158 -12.43 6.96 -1.37
N ASN A 159 -11.97 6.61 -0.19
CA ASN A 159 -12.77 5.90 0.79
C ASN A 159 -12.93 6.78 2.04
N ASP A 160 -14.17 7.11 2.37
CA ASP A 160 -14.50 7.94 3.53
C ASP A 160 -14.56 7.14 4.84
N ALA A 161 -14.36 5.82 4.79
CA ALA A 161 -14.29 4.99 5.98
C ALA A 161 -13.20 5.51 6.93
N PRO A 162 -13.39 5.39 8.25
CA PRO A 162 -12.38 5.82 9.21
C PRO A 162 -11.04 5.17 8.92
N PHE A 163 -10.02 5.99 8.73
CA PHE A 163 -8.66 5.51 8.56
C PHE A 163 -8.20 4.89 9.88
N ALA A 164 -7.67 3.65 9.83
CA ALA A 164 -7.17 2.98 11.01
C ALA A 164 -5.91 3.69 11.53
N GLY A 165 -6.11 4.58 12.49
CA GLY A 165 -5.03 5.36 13.08
C GLY A 165 -5.54 6.34 14.07
#